data_8102ea7bef874892b8553cf91b9bd694
#
_entry.id   8102ea7bef874892b8553cf91b9bd694
#
_cell.length_a   1.000
_cell.length_b   1.000
_cell.length_c   1.000
_cell.angle_alpha   90.00
_cell.angle_beta   90.00
_cell.angle_gamma   90.00
#
_symmetry.space_group_name_H-M   'P 1'
#
loop_
_entity.id
_entity.type
_entity.pdbx_description
1 polymer ?
#
loop_
_entity_poly.entity_id
_entity_poly.type
_entity_poly.pdbx_seq_one_letter_code
_entity_poly.pdbx_strand_id
1 'polypeptide(L)'
;FMEANPDVAVEGDQYAYSVDTFLPLVNSGKIPTLYKTWFTEIDKIIDSGYAADITAAATKYGYDEMFEDNIADLMKKDGKIYGIPNSVYTMGLDVNRKLFEEAGLLDENGVPIVPQTWDELVKTAVTIKQKTGKAGFAIPTTQNYGGWNFMNIAWSYGGNFMEVRDGKPYAIFNNEGVIKAFELIYDMKWKYNVLPENTFLSAVNVQELFGTYNSAMNIASAPAGALTATYKMSKDDIAHFASPAGPAGRYALLGGEVWFIKPDATEEEIDACLRYLKFKGIDNVITESAEKSMREWLANSVENGYPIVSKGMGYPMYKLDGERQKQINKIYADYQNVNPDLFNAVTDDMIIRAEEPYKAQELYKAIDGILQEILVNKNADIPALVAQAEKDFQHNHFDNYEIK
;
A
#
# COMPACT_ATOMS: atom_id res chain seq x y z
N PHE A 1 -23.55 -3.42 19.79
CA PHE A 1 -23.16 -2.07 20.18
C PHE A 1 -24.32 -1.27 20.78
N MET A 2 -25.44 -1.15 20.09
CA MET A 2 -26.62 -0.38 20.54
C MET A 2 -27.24 -0.89 21.86
N GLU A 3 -27.22 -2.19 22.12
CA GLU A 3 -27.67 -2.74 23.40
C GLU A 3 -26.83 -2.24 24.59
N ALA A 4 -25.52 -2.09 24.39
CA ALA A 4 -24.61 -1.57 25.41
C ALA A 4 -24.52 -0.03 25.42
N ASN A 5 -25.06 0.64 24.40
CA ASN A 5 -25.03 2.09 24.21
C ASN A 5 -26.42 2.56 23.76
N PRO A 6 -27.44 2.53 24.65
CA PRO A 6 -28.84 2.84 24.29
C PRO A 6 -29.07 4.32 23.91
N ASP A 7 -28.08 5.16 24.15
CA ASP A 7 -28.02 6.58 23.77
C ASP A 7 -27.60 6.78 22.30
N VAL A 8 -27.15 5.70 21.60
CA VAL A 8 -26.63 5.78 20.24
C VAL A 8 -27.42 4.91 19.27
N ALA A 9 -27.92 5.51 18.21
CA ALA A 9 -28.46 4.80 17.04
C ALA A 9 -27.36 4.69 15.97
N VAL A 10 -27.09 3.46 15.50
CA VAL A 10 -26.15 3.20 14.40
C VAL A 10 -26.93 2.69 13.21
N GLU A 11 -26.91 3.47 12.13
CA GLU A 11 -27.51 3.11 10.85
C GLU A 11 -26.40 2.84 9.84
N GLY A 12 -26.50 1.71 9.11
CA GLY A 12 -25.55 1.38 8.04
C GLY A 12 -25.81 2.21 6.80
N ASP A 13 -24.77 2.74 6.19
CA ASP A 13 -24.83 3.44 4.91
C ASP A 13 -24.05 2.63 3.85
N GLN A 14 -24.52 2.67 2.59
CA GLN A 14 -23.84 2.02 1.45
C GLN A 14 -22.70 2.89 0.90
N TYR A 15 -22.24 3.86 1.68
CA TYR A 15 -21.12 4.72 1.30
C TYR A 15 -19.86 3.90 1.02
N ALA A 16 -19.28 4.15 -0.16
CA ALA A 16 -17.93 3.76 -0.52
C ALA A 16 -17.20 4.99 -1.05
N TYR A 17 -15.99 5.24 -0.58
CA TYR A 17 -15.21 6.37 -1.07
C TYR A 17 -14.98 6.26 -2.59
N SER A 18 -15.19 7.36 -3.27
CA SER A 18 -14.82 7.54 -4.68
C SER A 18 -14.42 9.00 -4.88
N VAL A 19 -13.34 9.23 -5.57
CA VAL A 19 -12.84 10.59 -5.89
C VAL A 19 -13.91 11.43 -6.58
N ASP A 20 -14.72 10.81 -7.44
CA ASP A 20 -15.75 11.51 -8.24
C ASP A 20 -17.00 11.86 -7.43
N THR A 21 -17.36 11.06 -6.42
CA THR A 21 -18.62 11.22 -5.68
C THR A 21 -18.46 11.87 -4.31
N PHE A 22 -17.26 11.89 -3.75
CA PHE A 22 -17.01 12.41 -2.40
C PHE A 22 -17.44 13.88 -2.23
N LEU A 23 -16.94 14.79 -3.08
CA LEU A 23 -17.27 16.22 -2.98
C LEU A 23 -18.77 16.51 -3.15
N PRO A 24 -19.47 15.92 -4.13
CA PRO A 24 -20.93 16.01 -4.21
C PRO A 24 -21.66 15.57 -2.94
N LEU A 25 -21.21 14.49 -2.30
CA LEU A 25 -21.81 14.00 -1.05
C LEU A 25 -21.57 14.97 0.12
N VAL A 26 -20.34 15.46 0.28
CA VAL A 26 -20.01 16.46 1.30
C VAL A 26 -20.84 17.72 1.10
N ASN A 27 -20.84 18.29 -0.12
CA ASN A 27 -21.53 19.54 -0.41
C ASN A 27 -23.05 19.44 -0.28
N SER A 28 -23.62 18.25 -0.43
CA SER A 28 -25.07 18.01 -0.22
C SER A 28 -25.43 17.63 1.21
N GLY A 29 -24.46 17.57 2.13
CA GLY A 29 -24.65 17.12 3.51
C GLY A 29 -25.06 15.66 3.66
N LYS A 30 -24.73 14.82 2.66
CA LYS A 30 -25.10 13.40 2.61
C LYS A 30 -23.93 12.44 2.96
N ILE A 31 -22.81 13.00 3.40
CA ILE A 31 -21.72 12.16 3.88
C ILE A 31 -22.10 11.53 5.22
N PRO A 32 -21.82 10.24 5.46
CA PRO A 32 -22.07 9.62 6.75
C PRO A 32 -21.34 10.31 7.89
N THR A 33 -21.87 10.26 9.09
CA THR A 33 -21.22 10.84 10.29
C THR A 33 -19.84 10.27 10.49
N LEU A 34 -19.68 8.95 10.34
CA LEU A 34 -18.41 8.23 10.34
C LEU A 34 -18.20 7.64 8.95
N TYR A 35 -17.14 8.05 8.25
CA TYR A 35 -16.85 7.61 6.89
C TYR A 35 -15.39 7.20 6.73
N LYS A 36 -15.12 6.34 5.74
CA LYS A 36 -13.81 5.77 5.48
C LYS A 36 -13.28 6.20 4.12
N THR A 37 -11.98 6.44 4.03
CA THR A 37 -11.29 6.77 2.78
C THR A 37 -9.88 6.18 2.74
N TRP A 38 -9.14 6.46 1.67
CA TRP A 38 -7.77 6.03 1.47
C TRP A 38 -6.75 7.05 2.00
N PHE A 39 -5.54 6.60 2.30
CA PHE A 39 -4.45 7.47 2.76
C PHE A 39 -4.08 8.57 1.75
N THR A 40 -4.25 8.33 0.44
CA THR A 40 -4.07 9.36 -0.61
C THR A 40 -4.94 10.60 -0.45
N GLU A 41 -5.99 10.53 0.34
CA GLU A 41 -6.98 11.60 0.47
C GLU A 41 -6.88 12.37 1.80
N ILE A 42 -5.98 11.95 2.69
CA ILE A 42 -5.90 12.50 4.06
C ILE A 42 -5.67 14.01 4.03
N ASP A 43 -4.60 14.47 3.38
CA ASP A 43 -4.25 15.88 3.34
C ASP A 43 -5.37 16.71 2.71
N LYS A 44 -5.91 16.26 1.58
CA LYS A 44 -7.03 16.94 0.91
C LYS A 44 -8.26 17.07 1.82
N ILE A 45 -8.61 16.02 2.57
CA ILE A 45 -9.78 16.03 3.45
C ILE A 45 -9.57 16.97 4.63
N ILE A 46 -8.41 16.92 5.25
CA ILE A 46 -8.06 17.78 6.39
C ILE A 46 -7.96 19.24 5.93
N ASP A 47 -7.24 19.52 4.84
CA ASP A 47 -7.02 20.88 4.31
C ASP A 47 -8.30 21.56 3.85
N SER A 48 -9.23 20.77 3.31
CA SER A 48 -10.52 21.29 2.88
C SER A 48 -11.55 21.40 4.01
N GLY A 49 -11.20 21.01 5.23
CA GLY A 49 -12.09 21.07 6.39
C GLY A 49 -13.26 20.08 6.32
N TYR A 50 -13.04 18.90 5.73
CA TYR A 50 -14.06 17.86 5.59
C TYR A 50 -14.05 16.83 6.72
N ALA A 51 -13.14 16.98 7.69
CA ALA A 51 -13.05 16.16 8.89
C ALA A 51 -13.15 17.02 10.16
N ALA A 52 -13.80 16.49 11.19
CA ALA A 52 -13.84 17.09 12.52
C ALA A 52 -12.50 16.99 13.23
N ASP A 53 -12.16 17.99 14.05
CA ASP A 53 -11.11 17.89 15.07
C ASP A 53 -11.57 16.94 16.17
N ILE A 54 -10.93 15.77 16.26
CA ILE A 54 -11.28 14.74 17.24
C ILE A 54 -10.27 14.63 18.38
N THR A 55 -9.34 15.57 18.50
CA THR A 55 -8.20 15.51 19.45
C THR A 55 -8.60 15.15 20.87
N ALA A 56 -9.57 15.87 21.44
CA ALA A 56 -9.99 15.64 22.82
C ALA A 56 -10.57 14.23 23.05
N ALA A 57 -11.40 13.77 22.10
CA ALA A 57 -12.00 12.45 22.17
C ALA A 57 -10.98 11.35 21.86
N ALA A 58 -10.05 11.58 20.92
CA ALA A 58 -8.97 10.64 20.61
C ALA A 58 -8.08 10.39 21.81
N THR A 59 -7.66 11.46 22.52
CA THR A 59 -6.89 11.35 23.77
C THR A 59 -7.69 10.65 24.88
N LYS A 60 -8.97 10.99 25.05
CA LYS A 60 -9.86 10.32 26.03
C LYS A 60 -9.87 8.78 25.85
N TYR A 61 -9.82 8.31 24.61
CA TYR A 61 -9.86 6.89 24.27
C TYR A 61 -8.48 6.26 24.01
N GLY A 62 -7.39 7.02 24.11
CA GLY A 62 -6.01 6.55 23.95
C GLY A 62 -5.59 6.28 22.50
N TYR A 63 -6.27 6.90 21.52
CA TYR A 63 -5.91 6.78 20.10
C TYR A 63 -4.66 7.57 19.73
N ASP A 64 -4.30 8.58 20.51
CA ASP A 64 -3.13 9.44 20.31
C ASP A 64 -1.79 8.74 20.54
N GLU A 65 -1.78 7.64 21.30
CA GLU A 65 -0.58 6.87 21.65
C GLU A 65 -0.57 5.42 21.10
N MET A 66 -1.63 5.00 20.44
CA MET A 66 -1.88 3.61 20.07
C MET A 66 -1.10 3.15 18.83
N PHE A 67 -0.88 4.04 17.87
CA PHE A 67 -0.36 3.73 16.55
C PHE A 67 1.13 4.06 16.44
N GLU A 68 1.82 3.43 15.47
CA GLU A 68 3.18 3.81 15.11
C GLU A 68 3.24 5.28 14.71
N ASP A 69 4.33 5.97 15.10
CA ASP A 69 4.44 7.43 15.00
C ASP A 69 4.24 7.95 13.57
N ASN A 70 4.86 7.30 12.60
CA ASN A 70 4.73 7.66 11.18
C ASN A 70 3.31 7.48 10.62
N ILE A 71 2.48 6.63 11.23
CA ILE A 71 1.06 6.47 10.88
C ILE A 71 0.23 7.53 11.60
N ALA A 72 0.47 7.68 12.90
CA ALA A 72 -0.24 8.67 13.72
C ALA A 72 -0.05 10.10 13.20
N ASP A 73 1.15 10.42 12.70
CA ASP A 73 1.47 11.75 12.19
C ASP A 73 0.73 12.10 10.90
N LEU A 74 0.40 11.11 10.05
CA LEU A 74 -0.46 11.33 8.88
C LEU A 74 -1.88 11.77 9.27
N MET A 75 -2.35 11.40 10.45
CA MET A 75 -3.70 11.76 10.95
C MET A 75 -3.73 13.14 11.61
N LYS A 76 -2.59 13.85 11.68
CA LYS A 76 -2.44 15.09 12.42
C LYS A 76 -2.15 16.28 11.49
N LYS A 77 -2.68 17.43 11.87
CA LYS A 77 -2.32 18.74 11.31
C LYS A 77 -2.39 19.81 12.39
N ASP A 78 -1.38 20.67 12.48
CA ASP A 78 -1.28 21.76 13.45
C ASP A 78 -1.50 21.31 14.91
N GLY A 79 -0.98 20.11 15.27
CA GLY A 79 -1.12 19.50 16.58
C GLY A 79 -2.49 18.90 16.90
N LYS A 80 -3.40 18.86 15.93
CA LYS A 80 -4.75 18.29 16.06
C LYS A 80 -4.85 16.96 15.35
N ILE A 81 -5.70 16.06 15.86
CA ILE A 81 -5.99 14.76 15.32
C ILE A 81 -7.32 14.83 14.57
N TYR A 82 -7.35 14.32 13.34
CA TYR A 82 -8.54 14.34 12.48
C TYR A 82 -9.03 12.96 12.08
N GLY A 83 -8.16 11.96 12.03
CA GLY A 83 -8.49 10.61 11.57
C GLY A 83 -8.04 9.50 12.51
N ILE A 84 -8.63 8.31 12.33
CA ILE A 84 -8.23 7.07 13.01
C ILE A 84 -7.89 6.04 11.94
N PRO A 85 -6.65 5.49 11.90
CA PRO A 85 -6.30 4.45 10.93
C PRO A 85 -7.19 3.22 11.06
N ASN A 86 -7.62 2.68 9.92
CA ASN A 86 -8.42 1.45 9.86
C ASN A 86 -7.57 0.24 9.46
N SER A 87 -6.72 0.43 8.48
CA SER A 87 -5.77 -0.58 7.99
C SER A 87 -4.53 0.10 7.43
N VAL A 88 -3.42 -0.61 7.49
CA VAL A 88 -2.12 -0.13 7.03
C VAL A 88 -1.42 -1.25 6.28
N TYR A 89 -0.73 -0.91 5.23
CA TYR A 89 0.19 -1.79 4.51
C TYR A 89 1.41 -1.01 4.01
N THR A 90 2.51 -1.72 3.82
CA THR A 90 3.66 -1.24 3.05
C THR A 90 3.87 -2.11 1.83
N MET A 91 4.41 -1.52 0.76
CA MET A 91 4.76 -2.30 -0.42
C MET A 91 6.07 -3.06 -0.19
N GLY A 92 6.07 -4.31 -0.64
CA GLY A 92 7.22 -5.21 -0.60
C GLY A 92 7.38 -6.00 -1.89
N LEU A 93 8.30 -6.95 -1.89
CA LEU A 93 8.60 -7.84 -3.02
C LEU A 93 7.98 -9.22 -2.78
N ASP A 94 6.94 -9.57 -3.55
CA ASP A 94 6.48 -10.95 -3.63
C ASP A 94 7.48 -11.80 -4.41
N VAL A 95 7.78 -12.98 -3.91
CA VAL A 95 8.74 -13.93 -4.49
C VAL A 95 8.09 -15.30 -4.62
N ASN A 96 8.09 -15.84 -5.82
CA ASN A 96 7.66 -17.21 -6.11
C ASN A 96 8.79 -18.19 -5.79
N ARG A 97 8.74 -18.79 -4.59
CA ARG A 97 9.78 -19.68 -4.07
C ARG A 97 10.08 -20.84 -5.01
N LYS A 98 9.06 -21.43 -5.65
CA LYS A 98 9.27 -22.55 -6.58
C LYS A 98 10.07 -22.16 -7.81
N LEU A 99 9.84 -20.98 -8.40
CA LEU A 99 10.65 -20.52 -9.52
C LEU A 99 12.08 -20.18 -9.11
N PHE A 100 12.28 -19.73 -7.87
CA PHE A 100 13.63 -19.56 -7.29
C PHE A 100 14.33 -20.92 -7.08
N GLU A 101 13.62 -21.94 -6.60
CA GLU A 101 14.12 -23.31 -6.48
C GLU A 101 14.56 -23.88 -7.84
N GLU A 102 13.70 -23.78 -8.87
CA GLU A 102 14.00 -24.22 -10.24
C GLU A 102 15.21 -23.48 -10.84
N ALA A 103 15.43 -22.23 -10.44
CA ALA A 103 16.58 -21.43 -10.86
C ALA A 103 17.84 -21.69 -10.05
N GLY A 104 17.78 -22.45 -8.93
CA GLY A 104 18.90 -22.70 -8.02
C GLY A 104 19.21 -21.49 -7.14
N LEU A 105 18.21 -20.72 -6.75
CA LEU A 105 18.31 -19.47 -5.99
C LEU A 105 17.71 -19.61 -4.57
N LEU A 106 17.79 -20.80 -3.97
CA LEU A 106 17.48 -21.00 -2.55
C LEU A 106 18.77 -21.16 -1.73
N ASP A 107 18.72 -20.73 -0.48
CA ASP A 107 19.77 -21.01 0.50
C ASP A 107 19.67 -22.44 1.06
N GLU A 108 20.54 -22.80 1.99
CA GLU A 108 20.59 -24.12 2.62
C GLU A 108 19.35 -24.46 3.45
N ASN A 109 18.54 -23.45 3.85
CA ASN A 109 17.29 -23.59 4.59
C ASN A 109 16.06 -23.61 3.66
N GLY A 110 16.27 -23.52 2.35
CA GLY A 110 15.20 -23.47 1.35
C GLY A 110 14.48 -22.13 1.27
N VAL A 111 15.12 -21.05 1.77
CA VAL A 111 14.63 -19.68 1.67
C VAL A 111 15.19 -19.02 0.40
N PRO A 112 14.39 -18.24 -0.35
CA PRO A 112 14.88 -17.52 -1.51
C PRO A 112 16.04 -16.58 -1.19
N ILE A 113 17.11 -16.63 -2.00
CA ILE A 113 18.19 -15.63 -1.98
C ILE A 113 17.66 -14.37 -2.67
N VAL A 114 17.02 -13.50 -1.86
CA VAL A 114 16.33 -12.32 -2.37
C VAL A 114 17.28 -11.21 -2.79
N PRO A 115 17.00 -10.55 -3.94
CA PRO A 115 17.77 -9.41 -4.38
C PRO A 115 17.62 -8.24 -3.40
N GLN A 116 18.74 -7.66 -2.97
CA GLN A 116 18.77 -6.54 -2.04
C GLN A 116 18.69 -5.19 -2.74
N THR A 117 19.06 -5.13 -4.01
CA THR A 117 19.02 -3.93 -4.84
C THR A 117 18.27 -4.18 -6.15
N TRP A 118 17.84 -3.11 -6.82
CA TRP A 118 17.21 -3.22 -8.14
C TRP A 118 18.13 -3.85 -9.19
N ASP A 119 19.43 -3.59 -9.12
CA ASP A 119 20.42 -4.22 -10.01
C ASP A 119 20.52 -5.73 -9.76
N GLU A 120 20.45 -6.16 -8.51
CA GLU A 120 20.40 -7.58 -8.16
C GLU A 120 19.08 -8.21 -8.59
N LEU A 121 17.94 -7.49 -8.47
CA LEU A 121 16.65 -7.98 -8.96
C LEU A 121 16.71 -8.26 -10.46
N VAL A 122 17.31 -7.38 -11.26
CA VAL A 122 17.49 -7.62 -12.70
C VAL A 122 18.33 -8.88 -12.96
N LYS A 123 19.46 -9.06 -12.24
CA LYS A 123 20.32 -10.25 -12.37
C LYS A 123 19.56 -11.54 -12.00
N THR A 124 18.83 -11.49 -10.91
CA THR A 124 17.95 -12.59 -10.44
C THR A 124 16.88 -12.90 -11.48
N ALA A 125 16.21 -11.88 -12.02
CA ALA A 125 15.20 -12.02 -13.06
C ALA A 125 15.75 -12.64 -14.35
N VAL A 126 16.97 -12.26 -14.76
CA VAL A 126 17.68 -12.85 -15.91
C VAL A 126 17.97 -14.34 -15.65
N THR A 127 18.47 -14.68 -14.47
CA THR A 127 18.76 -16.07 -14.10
C THR A 127 17.49 -16.93 -14.14
N ILE A 128 16.41 -16.45 -13.57
CA ILE A 128 15.11 -17.13 -13.59
C ILE A 128 14.62 -17.32 -15.03
N LYS A 129 14.65 -16.26 -15.85
CA LYS A 129 14.24 -16.33 -17.26
C LYS A 129 15.05 -17.37 -18.05
N GLN A 130 16.35 -17.43 -17.84
CA GLN A 130 17.23 -18.38 -18.51
C GLN A 130 17.00 -19.83 -18.06
N LYS A 131 16.73 -20.06 -16.78
CA LYS A 131 16.56 -21.40 -16.22
C LYS A 131 15.16 -21.96 -16.41
N THR A 132 14.13 -21.13 -16.28
CA THR A 132 12.73 -21.57 -16.23
C THR A 132 11.92 -21.18 -17.49
N GLY A 133 12.41 -20.23 -18.28
CA GLY A 133 11.66 -19.63 -19.39
C GLY A 133 10.55 -18.67 -18.95
N LYS A 134 10.30 -18.54 -17.63
CA LYS A 134 9.24 -17.69 -17.07
C LYS A 134 9.68 -16.24 -16.96
N ALA A 135 8.73 -15.31 -16.76
CA ALA A 135 9.06 -13.92 -16.51
C ALA A 135 9.76 -13.81 -15.12
N GLY A 136 10.87 -13.06 -15.07
CA GLY A 136 11.58 -12.84 -13.82
C GLY A 136 10.90 -11.80 -12.94
N PHE A 137 10.25 -10.80 -13.56
CA PHE A 137 9.52 -9.74 -12.88
C PHE A 137 8.26 -9.36 -13.66
N ALA A 138 7.22 -8.95 -12.96
CA ALA A 138 6.01 -8.39 -13.57
C ALA A 138 5.59 -7.11 -12.84
N ILE A 139 5.12 -6.11 -13.59
CA ILE A 139 4.61 -4.85 -13.06
C ILE A 139 3.28 -4.55 -13.74
N PRO A 140 2.22 -4.12 -13.01
CA PRO A 140 1.01 -3.62 -13.63
C PRO A 140 1.31 -2.31 -14.38
N THR A 141 0.51 -2.00 -15.39
CA THR A 141 0.66 -0.79 -16.21
C THR A 141 -0.66 -0.12 -16.54
N THR A 142 -1.75 -0.58 -15.91
CA THR A 142 -3.10 -0.08 -16.15
C THR A 142 -3.84 0.17 -14.85
N GLN A 143 -4.90 0.96 -14.92
CA GLN A 143 -5.83 1.24 -13.80
C GLN A 143 -5.14 1.92 -12.61
N ASN A 144 -4.15 2.75 -12.84
CA ASN A 144 -3.32 3.48 -11.87
C ASN A 144 -2.36 2.59 -11.04
N TYR A 145 -2.44 1.25 -11.20
CA TYR A 145 -1.59 0.34 -10.44
C TYR A 145 -0.12 0.38 -10.87
N GLY A 146 0.16 0.73 -12.13
CA GLY A 146 1.53 0.92 -12.62
C GLY A 146 2.20 2.08 -11.91
N GLY A 147 1.54 3.23 -11.90
CA GLY A 147 2.03 4.41 -11.19
C GLY A 147 2.22 4.14 -9.71
N TRP A 148 1.25 3.51 -9.06
CA TRP A 148 1.31 3.14 -7.65
C TRP A 148 2.52 2.24 -7.33
N ASN A 149 2.76 1.19 -8.12
CA ASN A 149 3.93 0.31 -7.96
C ASN A 149 5.26 1.04 -8.25
N PHE A 150 5.26 1.91 -9.26
CA PHE A 150 6.44 2.64 -9.72
C PHE A 150 7.01 3.60 -8.68
N MET A 151 6.17 4.13 -7.75
CA MET A 151 6.63 5.03 -6.68
C MET A 151 7.79 4.44 -5.88
N ASN A 152 7.72 3.16 -5.52
CA ASN A 152 8.77 2.47 -4.75
C ASN A 152 10.11 2.47 -5.49
N ILE A 153 10.05 2.27 -6.81
CA ILE A 153 11.24 2.27 -7.67
C ILE A 153 11.80 3.68 -7.77
N ALA A 154 10.97 4.65 -8.14
CA ALA A 154 11.40 6.03 -8.38
C ALA A 154 12.00 6.68 -7.14
N TRP A 155 11.36 6.56 -5.97
CA TRP A 155 11.92 7.08 -4.72
C TRP A 155 13.26 6.44 -4.37
N SER A 156 13.44 5.15 -4.63
CA SER A 156 14.70 4.45 -4.37
C SER A 156 15.87 4.98 -5.26
N TYR A 157 15.54 5.58 -6.40
CA TYR A 157 16.50 6.29 -7.26
C TYR A 157 16.61 7.79 -6.95
N GLY A 158 15.94 8.28 -5.90
CA GLY A 158 15.94 9.69 -5.50
C GLY A 158 14.91 10.54 -6.25
N GLY A 159 13.98 9.92 -6.96
CA GLY A 159 12.88 10.59 -7.63
C GLY A 159 11.93 11.27 -6.65
N ASN A 160 11.40 12.43 -7.02
CA ASN A 160 10.33 13.14 -6.32
C ASN A 160 9.29 13.56 -7.34
N PHE A 161 8.03 13.65 -6.92
CA PHE A 161 6.93 13.87 -7.85
C PHE A 161 6.28 15.24 -7.71
N MET A 162 6.22 15.76 -6.49
CA MET A 162 5.65 17.09 -6.25
C MET A 162 6.30 17.77 -5.06
N GLU A 163 6.14 19.08 -5.01
CA GLU A 163 6.48 19.89 -3.84
C GLU A 163 5.48 21.03 -3.67
N VAL A 164 5.39 21.56 -2.46
CA VAL A 164 4.55 22.72 -2.15
C VAL A 164 5.43 23.95 -2.00
N ARG A 165 5.12 25.01 -2.75
CA ARG A 165 5.75 26.33 -2.65
C ARG A 165 4.64 27.38 -2.48
N ASP A 166 4.74 28.21 -1.45
CA ASP A 166 3.78 29.30 -1.18
C ASP A 166 2.29 28.84 -1.19
N GLY A 167 2.03 27.66 -0.61
CA GLY A 167 0.68 27.07 -0.53
C GLY A 167 0.14 26.52 -1.85
N LYS A 168 0.97 26.33 -2.86
CA LYS A 168 0.59 25.71 -4.14
C LYS A 168 1.43 24.47 -4.45
N PRO A 169 0.84 23.40 -4.97
CA PRO A 169 1.57 22.23 -5.40
C PRO A 169 2.21 22.46 -6.77
N TYR A 170 3.39 21.92 -6.96
CA TYR A 170 4.11 21.88 -8.21
C TYR A 170 4.53 20.47 -8.55
N ALA A 171 4.34 20.07 -9.80
CA ALA A 171 4.90 18.85 -10.34
C ALA A 171 6.40 19.02 -10.56
N ILE A 172 7.19 18.06 -10.08
CA ILE A 172 8.66 18.07 -10.17
C ILE A 172 9.22 16.71 -10.55
N PHE A 173 8.46 15.89 -11.26
CA PHE A 173 8.90 14.52 -11.55
C PHE A 173 9.76 14.38 -12.81
N ASN A 174 10.01 15.47 -13.54
CA ASN A 174 11.04 15.51 -14.57
C ASN A 174 12.43 15.67 -13.92
N ASN A 175 12.88 14.64 -13.23
CA ASN A 175 14.16 14.60 -12.55
C ASN A 175 14.91 13.29 -12.83
N GLU A 176 16.21 13.26 -12.54
CA GLU A 176 17.10 12.15 -12.84
C GLU A 176 16.65 10.84 -12.21
N GLY A 177 16.15 10.86 -10.96
CA GLY A 177 15.71 9.66 -10.23
C GLY A 177 14.50 9.00 -10.89
N VAL A 178 13.49 9.78 -11.29
CA VAL A 178 12.30 9.29 -12.01
C VAL A 178 12.68 8.75 -13.38
N ILE A 179 13.53 9.47 -14.14
CA ILE A 179 14.00 9.02 -15.45
C ILE A 179 14.73 7.69 -15.34
N LYS A 180 15.66 7.53 -14.39
CA LYS A 180 16.40 6.28 -14.15
C LYS A 180 15.48 5.10 -13.76
N ALA A 181 14.44 5.36 -13.01
CA ALA A 181 13.47 4.34 -12.68
C ALA A 181 12.68 3.84 -13.91
N PHE A 182 12.31 4.73 -14.83
CA PHE A 182 11.73 4.34 -16.12
C PHE A 182 12.74 3.60 -17.01
N GLU A 183 14.00 4.05 -17.07
CA GLU A 183 15.07 3.36 -17.80
C GLU A 183 15.30 1.94 -17.29
N LEU A 184 15.21 1.71 -15.97
CA LEU A 184 15.28 0.37 -15.38
C LEU A 184 14.17 -0.55 -15.95
N ILE A 185 12.93 -0.09 -15.95
CA ILE A 185 11.79 -0.88 -16.45
C ILE A 185 11.89 -1.09 -17.96
N TYR A 186 12.32 -0.07 -18.71
CA TYR A 186 12.60 -0.18 -20.13
C TYR A 186 13.68 -1.24 -20.42
N ASP A 187 14.80 -1.21 -19.68
CA ASP A 187 15.89 -2.19 -19.82
C ASP A 187 15.43 -3.61 -19.48
N MET A 188 14.59 -3.78 -18.45
CA MET A 188 13.98 -5.09 -18.12
C MET A 188 13.23 -5.70 -19.31
N LYS A 189 12.56 -4.89 -20.15
CA LYS A 189 11.85 -5.34 -21.35
C LYS A 189 12.81 -5.57 -22.52
N TRP A 190 13.55 -4.54 -22.91
CA TRP A 190 14.20 -4.51 -24.23
C TRP A 190 15.64 -5.04 -24.23
N LYS A 191 16.34 -4.90 -23.13
CA LYS A 191 17.73 -5.35 -22.98
C LYS A 191 17.80 -6.73 -22.34
N TYR A 192 17.04 -6.96 -21.27
CA TYR A 192 17.12 -8.18 -20.48
C TYR A 192 16.00 -9.19 -20.79
N ASN A 193 14.91 -8.77 -21.39
CA ASN A 193 13.75 -9.60 -21.75
C ASN A 193 13.21 -10.43 -20.57
N VAL A 194 13.12 -9.83 -19.40
CA VAL A 194 12.71 -10.50 -18.15
C VAL A 194 11.25 -10.25 -17.78
N LEU A 195 10.57 -9.31 -18.45
CA LEU A 195 9.15 -9.05 -18.27
C LEU A 195 8.28 -10.05 -19.06
N PRO A 196 6.98 -10.16 -18.76
CA PRO A 196 6.02 -10.88 -19.58
C PRO A 196 5.98 -10.32 -21.03
N GLU A 197 5.57 -11.14 -21.98
CA GLU A 197 5.42 -10.71 -23.38
C GLU A 197 4.35 -9.60 -23.50
N ASN A 198 3.15 -9.85 -22.94
CA ASN A 198 2.14 -8.81 -22.78
C ASN A 198 2.51 -7.93 -21.59
N THR A 199 2.62 -6.63 -21.81
CA THR A 199 2.95 -5.61 -20.80
C THR A 199 1.77 -4.70 -20.44
N PHE A 200 0.60 -4.86 -21.08
CA PHE A 200 -0.64 -4.22 -20.65
C PHE A 200 -1.31 -5.07 -19.57
N LEU A 201 -0.87 -4.92 -18.33
CA LEU A 201 -1.28 -5.75 -17.22
C LEU A 201 -2.04 -4.91 -16.17
N SER A 202 -3.17 -5.42 -15.72
CA SER A 202 -3.81 -4.99 -14.49
C SER A 202 -3.14 -5.66 -13.27
N ALA A 203 -3.46 -5.20 -12.06
CA ALA A 203 -3.01 -5.87 -10.83
C ALA A 203 -3.49 -7.34 -10.79
N VAL A 204 -4.70 -7.63 -11.26
CA VAL A 204 -5.24 -8.99 -11.32
C VAL A 204 -4.43 -9.86 -12.29
N ASN A 205 -4.02 -9.32 -13.44
CA ASN A 205 -3.17 -10.08 -14.38
C ASN A 205 -1.78 -10.38 -13.79
N VAL A 206 -1.21 -9.46 -13.02
CA VAL A 206 0.07 -9.71 -12.32
C VAL A 206 -0.10 -10.82 -11.27
N GLN A 207 -1.18 -10.77 -10.48
CA GLN A 207 -1.50 -11.84 -9.53
C GLN A 207 -1.72 -13.20 -10.22
N GLU A 208 -2.40 -13.23 -11.36
CA GLU A 208 -2.60 -14.44 -12.17
C GLU A 208 -1.26 -15.01 -12.64
N LEU A 209 -0.38 -14.17 -13.21
CA LEU A 209 0.94 -14.60 -13.65
C LEU A 209 1.76 -15.19 -12.52
N PHE A 210 1.74 -14.54 -11.35
CA PHE A 210 2.44 -15.01 -10.16
C PHE A 210 1.84 -16.32 -9.62
N GLY A 211 0.52 -16.35 -9.42
CA GLY A 211 -0.20 -17.51 -8.86
C GLY A 211 -0.21 -18.75 -9.76
N THR A 212 -0.02 -18.56 -11.07
CA THR A 212 0.11 -19.66 -12.07
C THR A 212 1.55 -19.98 -12.43
N TYR A 213 2.53 -19.50 -11.64
CA TYR A 213 3.97 -19.76 -11.83
C TYR A 213 4.51 -19.26 -13.19
N ASN A 214 3.97 -18.18 -13.73
CA ASN A 214 4.42 -17.54 -14.95
C ASN A 214 5.24 -16.28 -14.74
N SER A 215 5.28 -15.76 -13.49
CA SER A 215 6.17 -14.68 -13.04
C SER A 215 6.77 -15.01 -11.68
N ALA A 216 8.04 -14.66 -11.48
CA ALA A 216 8.77 -14.97 -10.26
C ALA A 216 8.71 -13.88 -9.20
N MET A 217 8.60 -12.62 -9.60
CA MET A 217 8.63 -11.48 -8.68
C MET A 217 7.66 -10.38 -9.13
N ASN A 218 7.10 -9.66 -8.16
CA ASN A 218 6.36 -8.41 -8.36
C ASN A 218 6.36 -7.60 -7.07
N ILE A 219 6.10 -6.28 -7.18
CA ILE A 219 5.85 -5.44 -6.01
C ILE A 219 4.39 -5.55 -5.62
N ALA A 220 4.12 -5.77 -4.33
CA ALA A 220 2.78 -5.90 -3.77
C ALA A 220 2.72 -5.41 -2.32
N SER A 221 1.52 -5.12 -1.82
CA SER A 221 1.31 -4.74 -0.41
C SER A 221 1.36 -5.93 0.55
N ALA A 222 1.03 -7.11 0.07
CA ALA A 222 1.11 -8.42 0.72
C ALA A 222 0.69 -9.48 -0.30
N PRO A 223 0.99 -10.76 -0.08
CA PRO A 223 0.46 -11.83 -0.92
C PRO A 223 -1.07 -11.82 -0.94
N ALA A 224 -1.65 -11.77 -2.13
CA ALA A 224 -3.09 -11.72 -2.29
C ALA A 224 -3.74 -13.08 -1.96
N GLY A 225 -4.87 -13.09 -1.25
CA GLY A 225 -5.62 -14.31 -0.94
C GLY A 225 -6.05 -15.09 -2.19
N ALA A 226 -6.21 -14.43 -3.33
CA ALA A 226 -6.49 -15.05 -4.62
C ALA A 226 -5.40 -16.05 -5.06
N LEU A 227 -4.16 -15.89 -4.62
CA LEU A 227 -3.06 -16.81 -4.96
C LEU A 227 -3.39 -18.25 -4.55
N THR A 228 -3.84 -18.46 -3.34
CA THR A 228 -4.22 -19.78 -2.85
C THR A 228 -5.67 -20.14 -3.18
N ALA A 229 -6.61 -19.21 -3.01
CA ALA A 229 -8.03 -19.47 -3.19
C ALA A 229 -8.42 -19.68 -4.65
N THR A 230 -7.92 -18.85 -5.57
CA THR A 230 -8.28 -18.87 -6.99
C THR A 230 -7.30 -19.67 -7.83
N TYR A 231 -6.01 -19.32 -7.73
CA TYR A 231 -4.96 -19.91 -8.58
C TYR A 231 -4.39 -21.21 -8.02
N LYS A 232 -4.80 -21.61 -6.81
CA LYS A 232 -4.36 -22.85 -6.14
C LYS A 232 -2.84 -22.94 -5.98
N MET A 233 -2.17 -21.80 -5.89
CA MET A 233 -0.75 -21.74 -5.58
C MET A 233 -0.52 -22.31 -4.17
N SER A 234 0.55 -23.09 -3.99
CA SER A 234 0.92 -23.58 -2.66
C SER A 234 1.33 -22.39 -1.78
N LYS A 235 0.82 -22.35 -0.54
CA LYS A 235 1.24 -21.33 0.43
C LYS A 235 2.75 -21.36 0.71
N ASP A 236 3.38 -22.53 0.57
CA ASP A 236 4.81 -22.73 0.82
C ASP A 236 5.68 -22.24 -0.36
N ASP A 237 5.06 -21.90 -1.50
CA ASP A 237 5.70 -21.27 -2.65
C ASP A 237 5.57 -19.73 -2.64
N ILE A 238 4.85 -19.18 -1.68
CA ILE A 238 4.64 -17.75 -1.50
C ILE A 238 5.65 -17.20 -0.50
N ALA A 239 6.40 -16.17 -0.88
CA ALA A 239 7.26 -15.44 0.02
C ALA A 239 7.09 -13.93 -0.21
N HIS A 240 7.34 -13.12 0.85
CA HIS A 240 7.18 -11.67 0.80
C HIS A 240 8.30 -10.99 1.60
N PHE A 241 9.04 -10.13 0.93
CA PHE A 241 10.23 -9.48 1.47
C PHE A 241 10.18 -7.96 1.29
N ALA A 242 11.09 -7.23 1.91
CA ALA A 242 11.25 -5.81 1.68
C ALA A 242 11.59 -5.53 0.19
N SER A 243 11.11 -4.39 -0.32
CA SER A 243 11.45 -3.93 -1.68
C SER A 243 12.96 -3.77 -1.83
N PRO A 244 13.53 -3.99 -3.04
CA PRO A 244 14.94 -3.72 -3.29
C PRO A 244 15.32 -2.26 -3.05
N ALA A 245 16.53 -2.02 -2.54
CA ALA A 245 17.09 -0.70 -2.42
C ALA A 245 17.59 -0.17 -3.76
N GLY A 246 17.50 1.15 -3.93
CA GLY A 246 18.23 1.88 -4.96
C GLY A 246 19.34 2.76 -4.35
N PRO A 247 19.97 3.62 -5.15
CA PRO A 247 21.05 4.51 -4.69
C PRO A 247 20.62 5.46 -3.56
N ALA A 248 19.33 5.84 -3.50
CA ALA A 248 18.80 6.75 -2.48
C ALA A 248 18.26 6.02 -1.24
N GLY A 249 18.17 4.69 -1.26
CA GLY A 249 17.71 3.88 -0.13
C GLY A 249 16.66 2.83 -0.50
N ARG A 250 16.17 2.12 0.52
CA ARG A 250 15.11 1.13 0.43
C ARG A 250 13.77 1.79 0.78
N TYR A 251 13.02 2.15 -0.22
CA TYR A 251 11.72 2.78 -0.02
C TYR A 251 10.57 1.77 -0.03
N ALA A 252 9.61 1.99 0.85
CA ALA A 252 8.33 1.28 0.87
C ALA A 252 7.18 2.28 0.95
N LEU A 253 6.30 2.23 -0.05
CA LEU A 253 5.07 3.01 -0.03
C LEU A 253 4.19 2.54 1.11
N LEU A 254 3.75 3.48 1.94
CA LEU A 254 2.78 3.30 3.01
C LEU A 254 1.40 3.71 2.50
N GLY A 255 0.49 2.77 2.49
CA GLY A 255 -0.90 3.02 2.17
C GLY A 255 -1.83 2.45 3.23
N GLY A 256 -3.12 2.70 3.08
CA GLY A 256 -4.12 2.22 4.01
C GLY A 256 -5.46 2.90 3.88
N GLU A 257 -6.30 2.64 4.86
CA GLU A 257 -7.61 3.27 5.02
C GLU A 257 -7.69 4.00 6.35
N VAL A 258 -8.42 5.10 6.37
CA VAL A 258 -8.63 5.96 7.53
C VAL A 258 -10.11 6.23 7.75
N TRP A 259 -10.53 6.24 9.01
CA TRP A 259 -11.83 6.72 9.43
C TRP A 259 -11.77 8.21 9.74
N PHE A 260 -12.70 8.97 9.15
CA PHE A 260 -12.97 10.35 9.46
C PHE A 260 -14.38 10.54 10.01
N ILE A 261 -14.58 11.61 10.76
CA ILE A 261 -15.89 12.05 11.24
C ILE A 261 -16.23 13.34 10.50
N LYS A 262 -17.49 13.49 10.07
CA LYS A 262 -17.96 14.69 9.34
C LYS A 262 -17.65 15.97 10.12
N PRO A 263 -17.36 17.11 9.45
CA PRO A 263 -16.84 18.31 10.08
C PRO A 263 -17.83 19.01 11.03
N ASP A 264 -19.13 18.82 10.84
CA ASP A 264 -20.22 19.39 11.61
C ASP A 264 -20.76 18.46 12.72
N ALA A 265 -20.03 17.37 13.02
CA ALA A 265 -20.40 16.45 14.08
C ALA A 265 -20.31 17.12 15.46
N THR A 266 -21.30 16.85 16.31
CA THR A 266 -21.29 17.29 17.70
C THR A 266 -20.29 16.50 18.55
N GLU A 267 -19.94 17.00 19.73
CA GLU A 267 -19.05 16.27 20.67
C GLU A 267 -19.63 14.90 21.03
N GLU A 268 -20.95 14.78 21.16
CA GLU A 268 -21.64 13.50 21.45
C GLU A 268 -21.55 12.55 20.27
N GLU A 269 -21.70 13.05 19.02
CA GLU A 269 -21.53 12.23 17.82
C GLU A 269 -20.09 11.75 17.67
N ILE A 270 -19.09 12.62 17.93
CA ILE A 270 -17.67 12.25 17.93
C ILE A 270 -17.38 11.16 18.96
N ASP A 271 -17.86 11.34 20.22
CA ASP A 271 -17.71 10.36 21.27
C ASP A 271 -18.36 9.01 20.89
N ALA A 272 -19.56 9.03 20.34
CA ALA A 272 -20.26 7.83 19.88
C ALA A 272 -19.50 7.11 18.77
N CYS A 273 -18.93 7.85 17.80
CA CYS A 273 -18.12 7.29 16.73
C CYS A 273 -16.87 6.59 17.27
N LEU A 274 -16.15 7.19 18.22
CA LEU A 274 -14.95 6.57 18.78
C LEU A 274 -15.28 5.36 19.65
N ARG A 275 -16.39 5.36 20.40
CA ARG A 275 -16.91 4.17 21.09
C ARG A 275 -17.25 3.05 20.10
N TYR A 276 -17.82 3.42 18.95
CA TYR A 276 -18.13 2.44 17.90
C TYR A 276 -16.85 1.85 17.28
N LEU A 277 -15.82 2.66 17.01
CA LEU A 277 -14.53 2.16 16.52
C LEU A 277 -13.86 1.21 17.52
N LYS A 278 -13.92 1.50 18.82
CA LYS A 278 -13.47 0.56 19.87
C LYS A 278 -14.25 -0.76 19.80
N PHE A 279 -15.56 -0.69 19.69
CA PHE A 279 -16.40 -1.89 19.54
C PHE A 279 -16.04 -2.69 18.26
N LYS A 280 -15.70 -1.99 17.17
CA LYS A 280 -15.21 -2.61 15.92
C LYS A 280 -13.79 -3.20 16.06
N GLY A 281 -13.17 -3.06 17.20
CA GLY A 281 -11.88 -3.66 17.52
C GLY A 281 -10.68 -2.74 17.30
N ILE A 282 -10.86 -1.46 17.03
CA ILE A 282 -9.76 -0.49 17.04
C ILE A 282 -9.63 0.03 18.47
N ASP A 283 -8.82 -0.65 19.27
CA ASP A 283 -8.63 -0.39 20.70
C ASP A 283 -7.19 -0.73 21.12
N ASN A 284 -6.74 -0.24 22.28
CA ASN A 284 -5.42 -0.51 22.87
C ASN A 284 -5.20 -1.99 23.21
N VAL A 285 -6.29 -2.72 23.46
CA VAL A 285 -6.28 -4.15 23.77
C VAL A 285 -7.29 -4.89 22.88
N ILE A 286 -7.04 -6.16 22.69
CA ILE A 286 -8.01 -7.02 21.99
C ILE A 286 -9.08 -7.45 22.99
N THR A 287 -10.33 -7.06 22.73
CA THR A 287 -11.47 -7.56 23.49
C THR A 287 -11.73 -9.03 23.17
N GLU A 288 -12.42 -9.75 24.05
CA GLU A 288 -12.78 -11.16 23.83
C GLU A 288 -13.55 -11.37 22.52
N SER A 289 -14.47 -10.46 22.19
CA SER A 289 -15.21 -10.50 20.92
C SER A 289 -14.32 -10.28 19.71
N ALA A 290 -13.38 -9.32 19.77
CA ALA A 290 -12.44 -9.06 18.70
C ALA A 290 -11.44 -10.21 18.51
N GLU A 291 -10.97 -10.82 19.60
CA GLU A 291 -10.14 -12.02 19.57
C GLU A 291 -10.87 -13.18 18.91
N LYS A 292 -12.12 -13.44 19.29
CA LYS A 292 -12.94 -14.48 18.67
C LYS A 292 -13.06 -14.28 17.16
N SER A 293 -13.41 -13.07 16.72
CA SER A 293 -13.54 -12.76 15.28
C SER A 293 -12.21 -12.92 14.54
N MET A 294 -11.10 -12.51 15.16
CA MET A 294 -9.75 -12.68 14.58
C MET A 294 -9.40 -14.17 14.44
N ARG A 295 -9.66 -14.98 15.47
CA ARG A 295 -9.43 -16.44 15.43
C ARG A 295 -10.28 -17.14 14.38
N GLU A 296 -11.55 -16.75 14.23
CA GLU A 296 -12.44 -17.27 13.18
C GLU A 296 -11.92 -16.93 11.78
N TRP A 297 -11.45 -15.69 11.58
CA TRP A 297 -10.84 -15.27 10.31
C TRP A 297 -9.54 -16.05 10.01
N LEU A 298 -8.67 -16.22 11.02
CA LEU A 298 -7.43 -16.98 10.88
C LEU A 298 -7.69 -18.46 10.56
N ALA A 299 -8.64 -19.10 11.27
CA ALA A 299 -9.02 -20.48 11.00
C ALA A 299 -9.51 -20.65 9.56
N ASN A 300 -10.42 -19.79 9.11
CA ASN A 300 -10.91 -19.81 7.73
C ASN A 300 -9.79 -19.54 6.70
N SER A 301 -8.86 -18.66 7.03
CA SER A 301 -7.70 -18.38 6.16
C SER A 301 -6.79 -19.61 6.02
N VAL A 302 -6.53 -20.33 7.12
CA VAL A 302 -5.77 -21.58 7.11
C VAL A 302 -6.49 -22.65 6.28
N GLU A 303 -7.79 -22.82 6.42
CA GLU A 303 -8.60 -23.75 5.62
C GLU A 303 -8.53 -23.45 4.12
N ASN A 304 -8.47 -22.16 3.75
CA ASN A 304 -8.30 -21.73 2.35
C ASN A 304 -6.84 -21.76 1.87
N GLY A 305 -5.92 -22.28 2.67
CA GLY A 305 -4.51 -22.42 2.32
C GLY A 305 -3.76 -21.09 2.32
N TYR A 306 -4.28 -20.03 2.95
CA TYR A 306 -3.59 -18.75 3.04
C TYR A 306 -2.40 -18.83 4.00
N PRO A 307 -1.22 -18.24 3.65
CA PRO A 307 -0.07 -18.24 4.53
C PRO A 307 -0.33 -17.36 5.77
N ILE A 308 -0.05 -17.89 6.95
CA ILE A 308 -0.13 -17.15 8.22
C ILE A 308 1.23 -17.19 8.91
N VAL A 309 1.72 -16.04 9.30
CA VAL A 309 2.98 -15.87 10.06
C VAL A 309 2.73 -15.06 11.33
N SER A 310 3.37 -15.46 12.42
CA SER A 310 3.17 -14.91 13.76
C SER A 310 3.46 -13.42 13.87
N LYS A 311 4.44 -12.92 13.12
CA LYS A 311 4.82 -11.49 13.11
C LYS A 311 4.00 -10.63 12.13
N GLY A 312 3.04 -11.25 11.42
CA GLY A 312 2.36 -10.59 10.30
C GLY A 312 3.23 -10.56 9.03
N MET A 313 2.65 -10.07 7.93
CA MET A 313 3.30 -10.01 6.62
C MET A 313 3.69 -8.60 6.18
N GLY A 314 3.40 -7.57 6.97
CA GLY A 314 3.65 -6.19 6.59
C GLY A 314 3.95 -5.30 7.79
N TYR A 315 3.98 -4.00 7.56
CA TYR A 315 4.27 -3.00 8.59
C TYR A 315 3.15 -2.98 9.64
N PRO A 316 3.48 -2.97 10.94
CA PRO A 316 2.48 -2.96 12.00
C PRO A 316 1.78 -1.60 12.07
N MET A 317 0.47 -1.61 12.27
CA MET A 317 -0.30 -0.38 12.50
C MET A 317 -0.16 0.12 13.94
N TYR A 318 -0.13 -0.81 14.88
CA TYR A 318 -0.01 -0.52 16.30
C TYR A 318 1.46 -0.49 16.73
N LYS A 319 1.78 0.28 17.78
CA LYS A 319 3.12 0.32 18.35
C LYS A 319 3.66 -1.09 18.61
N LEU A 320 4.84 -1.38 18.10
CA LEU A 320 5.48 -2.71 18.14
C LEU A 320 5.65 -3.23 19.58
N ASP A 321 5.98 -2.36 20.51
CA ASP A 321 6.12 -2.65 21.95
C ASP A 321 4.81 -2.54 22.73
N GLY A 322 3.72 -2.15 22.04
CA GLY A 322 2.39 -2.00 22.62
C GLY A 322 1.72 -3.35 22.96
N GLU A 323 0.83 -3.33 23.94
CA GLU A 323 0.11 -4.53 24.38
C GLU A 323 -0.74 -5.13 23.24
N ARG A 324 -1.36 -4.27 22.43
CA ARG A 324 -2.17 -4.68 21.28
C ARG A 324 -1.38 -5.53 20.28
N GLN A 325 -0.17 -5.07 19.89
CA GLN A 325 0.66 -5.79 18.92
C GLN A 325 1.15 -7.13 19.49
N LYS A 326 1.50 -7.16 20.78
CA LYS A 326 1.88 -8.42 21.45
C LYS A 326 0.73 -9.44 21.45
N GLN A 327 -0.50 -8.99 21.72
CA GLN A 327 -1.68 -9.85 21.67
C GLN A 327 -1.93 -10.36 20.24
N ILE A 328 -1.85 -9.50 19.21
CA ILE A 328 -1.96 -9.90 17.80
C ILE A 328 -0.94 -10.99 17.47
N ASN A 329 0.34 -10.75 17.76
CA ASN A 329 1.41 -11.69 17.46
C ASN A 329 1.19 -13.05 18.13
N LYS A 330 0.71 -13.06 19.40
CA LYS A 330 0.38 -14.28 20.11
C LYS A 330 -0.76 -15.05 19.45
N ILE A 331 -1.84 -14.37 19.04
CA ILE A 331 -2.98 -15.01 18.37
C ILE A 331 -2.54 -15.58 17.02
N TYR A 332 -1.77 -14.83 16.23
CA TYR A 332 -1.26 -15.29 14.94
C TYR A 332 -0.31 -16.49 15.08
N ALA A 333 0.47 -16.57 16.16
CA ALA A 333 1.38 -17.69 16.41
C ALA A 333 0.63 -19.03 16.54
N ASP A 334 -0.61 -19.04 17.06
CA ASP A 334 -1.43 -20.23 17.18
C ASP A 334 -1.86 -20.80 15.80
N TYR A 335 -1.79 -19.99 14.75
CA TYR A 335 -2.24 -20.33 13.39
C TYR A 335 -1.11 -20.35 12.37
N GLN A 336 0.14 -20.11 12.79
CA GLN A 336 1.29 -20.12 11.87
C GLN A 336 1.37 -21.45 11.12
N ASN A 337 1.39 -21.37 9.78
CA ASN A 337 1.29 -22.54 8.92
C ASN A 337 2.34 -22.58 7.78
N VAL A 338 3.27 -21.63 7.79
CA VAL A 338 4.39 -21.54 6.84
C VAL A 338 5.70 -21.23 7.57
N ASN A 339 6.83 -21.41 6.88
CA ASN A 339 8.11 -20.97 7.40
C ASN A 339 8.13 -19.44 7.53
N PRO A 340 8.32 -18.87 8.74
CA PRO A 340 8.33 -17.41 8.93
C PRO A 340 9.48 -16.68 8.22
N ASP A 341 10.56 -17.38 7.86
CA ASP A 341 11.70 -16.81 7.15
C ASP A 341 11.38 -16.48 5.68
N LEU A 342 10.27 -17.00 5.15
CA LEU A 342 9.74 -16.60 3.85
C LEU A 342 9.08 -15.21 3.85
N PHE A 343 8.91 -14.58 5.03
CA PHE A 343 8.21 -13.31 5.19
C PHE A 343 9.04 -12.33 6.01
N ASN A 344 9.76 -11.47 5.31
CA ASN A 344 10.58 -10.42 5.92
C ASN A 344 10.45 -9.10 5.14
N ALA A 345 9.24 -8.53 5.18
CA ALA A 345 8.91 -7.31 4.44
C ALA A 345 9.32 -6.03 5.16
N VAL A 346 9.64 -6.09 6.45
CA VAL A 346 10.05 -4.94 7.26
C VAL A 346 11.50 -5.10 7.68
N THR A 347 12.34 -4.13 7.34
CA THR A 347 13.78 -4.11 7.65
C THR A 347 14.17 -2.77 8.28
N ASP A 348 15.25 -2.75 9.04
CA ASP A 348 15.71 -1.55 9.77
C ASP A 348 16.15 -0.42 8.85
N ASP A 349 16.56 -0.73 7.61
CA ASP A 349 16.98 0.23 6.59
C ASP A 349 15.83 0.75 5.71
N MET A 350 14.60 0.33 5.99
CA MET A 350 13.43 0.71 5.20
C MET A 350 12.99 2.14 5.49
N ILE A 351 12.88 2.93 4.43
CA ILE A 351 12.33 4.28 4.47
C ILE A 351 10.85 4.20 4.06
N ILE A 352 9.98 4.36 5.04
CA ILE A 352 8.53 4.36 4.80
C ILE A 352 8.11 5.74 4.34
N ARG A 353 7.42 5.79 3.20
CA ARG A 353 6.91 7.03 2.63
C ARG A 353 5.42 6.90 2.31
N ALA A 354 4.63 7.86 2.78
CA ALA A 354 3.22 7.98 2.38
C ALA A 354 3.10 8.31 0.88
N GLU A 355 1.94 8.04 0.32
CA GLU A 355 1.60 8.43 -1.05
C GLU A 355 1.65 9.95 -1.21
N GLU A 356 1.80 10.41 -2.45
CA GLU A 356 1.86 11.85 -2.73
C GLU A 356 0.55 12.53 -2.32
N PRO A 357 0.60 13.70 -1.66
CA PRO A 357 -0.54 14.27 -0.94
C PRO A 357 -1.64 14.85 -1.85
N TYR A 358 -1.29 15.23 -3.09
CA TYR A 358 -2.20 15.89 -4.00
C TYR A 358 -2.29 15.19 -5.35
N LYS A 359 -3.52 14.87 -5.79
CA LYS A 359 -3.76 14.29 -7.10
C LYS A 359 -2.99 12.99 -7.37
N ALA A 360 -2.79 12.16 -6.34
CA ALA A 360 -2.03 10.91 -6.46
C ALA A 360 -2.61 9.98 -7.53
N GLN A 361 -3.93 9.88 -7.64
CA GLN A 361 -4.56 9.00 -8.63
C GLN A 361 -4.34 9.48 -10.06
N GLU A 362 -4.40 10.79 -10.30
CA GLU A 362 -4.10 11.40 -11.58
C GLU A 362 -2.61 11.26 -11.93
N LEU A 363 -1.73 11.37 -10.93
CA LEU A 363 -0.29 11.12 -11.10
C LEU A 363 -0.04 9.66 -11.50
N TYR A 364 -0.64 8.70 -10.83
CA TYR A 364 -0.52 7.28 -11.17
C TYR A 364 -0.98 6.98 -12.59
N LYS A 365 -2.07 7.63 -13.03
CA LYS A 365 -2.54 7.53 -14.42
C LYS A 365 -1.53 8.10 -15.42
N ALA A 366 -0.90 9.20 -15.12
CA ALA A 366 0.14 9.78 -15.99
C ALA A 366 1.35 8.85 -16.10
N ILE A 367 1.77 8.26 -14.98
CA ILE A 367 2.88 7.28 -14.93
C ILE A 367 2.51 6.00 -15.70
N ASP A 368 1.27 5.49 -15.58
CA ASP A 368 0.79 4.36 -16.39
C ASP A 368 0.97 4.62 -17.88
N GLY A 369 0.65 5.82 -18.34
CA GLY A 369 0.83 6.21 -19.74
C GLY A 369 2.29 6.16 -20.20
N ILE A 370 3.24 6.62 -19.38
CA ILE A 370 4.67 6.54 -19.69
C ILE A 370 5.12 5.08 -19.70
N LEU A 371 4.74 4.27 -18.70
CA LEU A 371 5.07 2.84 -18.63
C LEU A 371 4.58 2.09 -19.87
N GLN A 372 3.35 2.34 -20.29
CA GLN A 372 2.78 1.73 -21.51
C GLN A 372 3.59 2.09 -22.73
N GLU A 373 3.91 3.37 -22.93
CA GLU A 373 4.68 3.82 -24.10
C GLU A 373 6.08 3.19 -24.15
N ILE A 374 6.85 3.24 -23.05
CA ILE A 374 8.22 2.71 -23.03
C ILE A 374 8.28 1.18 -23.18
N LEU A 375 7.20 0.48 -22.85
CA LEU A 375 7.13 -0.98 -22.93
C LEU A 375 6.63 -1.50 -24.28
N VAL A 376 6.06 -0.65 -25.13
CA VAL A 376 5.65 -1.02 -26.50
C VAL A 376 6.53 -0.37 -27.57
N ASN A 377 7.11 0.77 -27.28
CA ASN A 377 7.96 1.53 -28.21
C ASN A 377 9.44 1.44 -27.82
N LYS A 378 10.19 0.61 -28.54
CA LYS A 378 11.64 0.45 -28.32
C LYS A 378 12.45 1.74 -28.60
N ASN A 379 11.88 2.71 -29.31
CA ASN A 379 12.53 3.97 -29.63
C ASN A 379 11.98 5.13 -28.78
N ALA A 380 11.30 4.84 -27.67
CA ALA A 380 10.77 5.86 -26.78
C ALA A 380 11.88 6.75 -26.22
N ASP A 381 11.69 8.07 -26.29
CA ASP A 381 12.54 9.06 -25.64
C ASP A 381 12.03 9.30 -24.21
N ILE A 382 12.58 8.57 -23.27
CA ILE A 382 12.11 8.58 -21.87
C ILE A 382 12.20 9.99 -21.26
N PRO A 383 13.30 10.73 -21.35
CA PRO A 383 13.36 12.10 -20.87
C PRO A 383 12.29 13.01 -21.48
N ALA A 384 12.05 12.93 -22.78
CA ALA A 384 11.03 13.74 -23.44
C ALA A 384 9.60 13.37 -22.98
N LEU A 385 9.31 12.09 -22.81
CA LEU A 385 8.01 11.61 -22.28
C LEU A 385 7.76 12.10 -20.86
N VAL A 386 8.76 12.01 -19.99
CA VAL A 386 8.65 12.47 -18.59
C VAL A 386 8.46 13.98 -18.54
N ALA A 387 9.24 14.75 -19.30
CA ALA A 387 9.12 16.19 -19.37
C ALA A 387 7.75 16.66 -19.88
N GLN A 388 7.22 15.98 -20.91
CA GLN A 388 5.89 16.30 -21.42
C GLN A 388 4.79 15.95 -20.41
N ALA A 389 4.89 14.77 -19.78
CA ALA A 389 3.91 14.32 -18.79
C ALA A 389 3.89 15.26 -17.56
N GLU A 390 5.04 15.72 -17.06
CA GLU A 390 5.12 16.70 -15.98
C GLU A 390 4.42 18.01 -16.35
N LYS A 391 4.73 18.55 -17.53
CA LYS A 391 4.10 19.78 -18.02
C LYS A 391 2.59 19.65 -18.14
N ASP A 392 2.10 18.55 -18.67
CA ASP A 392 0.68 18.30 -18.86
C ASP A 392 -0.01 18.10 -17.48
N PHE A 393 0.65 17.40 -16.56
CA PHE A 393 0.16 17.21 -15.21
C PHE A 393 0.06 18.55 -14.46
N GLN A 394 1.10 19.38 -14.49
CA GLN A 394 1.12 20.70 -13.90
C GLN A 394 -0.07 21.54 -14.42
N HIS A 395 -0.20 21.62 -15.75
CA HIS A 395 -1.24 22.41 -16.40
C HIS A 395 -2.64 21.93 -16.06
N ASN A 396 -2.89 20.63 -16.12
CA ASN A 396 -4.22 20.07 -15.97
C ASN A 396 -4.68 19.95 -14.51
N HIS A 397 -3.72 19.83 -13.56
CA HIS A 397 -4.06 19.48 -12.18
C HIS A 397 -3.59 20.47 -11.13
N PHE A 398 -2.52 21.27 -11.38
CA PHE A 398 -1.92 22.13 -10.36
C PHE A 398 -2.00 23.63 -10.65
N ASP A 399 -2.05 24.09 -11.91
CA ASP A 399 -2.04 25.52 -12.24
C ASP A 399 -3.19 26.30 -11.57
N ASN A 400 -4.34 25.66 -11.37
CA ASN A 400 -5.52 26.24 -10.72
C ASN A 400 -5.85 25.54 -9.38
N TYR A 401 -4.94 24.78 -8.80
CA TYR A 401 -5.14 24.11 -7.54
C TYR A 401 -4.68 24.99 -6.38
N GLU A 402 -5.54 25.20 -5.40
CA GLU A 402 -5.22 25.91 -4.17
C GLU A 402 -5.33 24.94 -3.00
N ILE A 403 -4.26 24.84 -2.22
CA ILE A 403 -4.26 24.17 -0.91
C ILE A 403 -5.00 25.11 0.04
N LYS A 404 -6.16 24.70 0.56
CA LYS A 404 -7.02 25.50 1.43
C LYS A 404 -6.59 25.38 2.89
#